data_c42403795ec4aee597933aa343d54102
#
_entry.id   c42403795ec4aee597933aa343d54102
#
_cell.length_a   1.000
_cell.length_b   1.000
_cell.length_c   1.000
_cell.angle_alpha   90.00
_cell.angle_beta   90.00
_cell.angle_gamma   90.00
#
_symmetry.space_group_name_H-M   'P 1'
#
loop_
_entity.id
_entity.type
_entity.pdbx_description
1 polymer ?
#
loop_
_entity_poly.entity_id
_entity_poly.type
_entity_poly.pdbx_seq_one_letter_code
_entity_poly.pdbx_strand_id
1 'polypeptide(L)'
;IFKRYQAEDVGYPSIVGGGHNGCILHYIDNYKPALSPKELILMDLGAEYHGYTADITRTIPVGGAFSTEQKLVYDLVLKAQEAGMKVCKEGVAFDKIYAETAKVISAGLVELGITKSEREYGQYYPHGCCHHIGLDVHDRGNYDVLKESMVITIEPGIYITDKSKADPKWHGIAVRIEDDYLVTKTGCELLSVVAPRTTEAIEAMMKQASPFDSYE
;
A
#
# COMPACT_ATOMS: atom_id res chain seq x y z
N ILE A 1 -3.56 17.35 -10.04
CA ILE A 1 -2.92 16.42 -10.98
C ILE A 1 -4.00 15.63 -11.71
N PHE A 2 -4.90 14.92 -11.06
CA PHE A 2 -5.92 14.07 -11.70
C PHE A 2 -6.67 14.80 -12.82
N LYS A 3 -7.24 15.97 -12.54
CA LYS A 3 -7.95 16.79 -13.56
C LYS A 3 -7.05 17.26 -14.70
N ARG A 4 -5.76 17.46 -14.47
CA ARG A 4 -4.80 17.82 -15.54
C ARG A 4 -4.63 16.66 -16.55
N TYR A 5 -4.79 15.44 -16.10
CA TYR A 5 -4.74 14.23 -16.91
C TYR A 5 -6.12 13.68 -17.27
N GLN A 6 -7.15 14.55 -17.25
CA GLN A 6 -8.52 14.28 -17.68
C GLN A 6 -9.34 13.34 -16.77
N ALA A 7 -8.88 13.07 -15.56
CA ALA A 7 -9.75 12.42 -14.58
C ALA A 7 -10.92 13.33 -14.20
N GLU A 8 -12.08 12.76 -14.05
CA GLU A 8 -13.33 13.48 -13.77
C GLU A 8 -13.39 13.93 -12.31
N ASP A 9 -12.96 13.04 -11.39
CA ASP A 9 -12.87 13.33 -9.97
C ASP A 9 -11.86 12.39 -9.26
N VAL A 10 -11.90 12.36 -7.93
CA VAL A 10 -11.28 11.32 -7.11
C VAL A 10 -12.26 10.16 -6.96
N GLY A 11 -11.77 8.92 -7.03
CA GLY A 11 -12.61 7.74 -6.89
C GLY A 11 -13.12 7.53 -5.44
N TYR A 12 -12.38 8.11 -4.48
CA TYR A 12 -12.72 8.10 -3.05
C TYR A 12 -11.97 9.25 -2.34
N PRO A 13 -12.39 9.63 -1.10
CA PRO A 13 -11.67 10.63 -0.32
C PRO A 13 -10.21 10.21 -0.12
N SER A 14 -9.28 11.02 -0.63
CA SER A 14 -7.84 10.76 -0.52
C SER A 14 -7.41 10.54 0.92
N ILE A 15 -6.54 9.56 1.15
CA ILE A 15 -5.97 9.22 2.45
C ILE A 15 -4.50 9.62 2.45
N VAL A 16 -4.11 10.58 3.29
CA VAL A 16 -2.73 11.06 3.39
C VAL A 16 -2.30 11.18 4.85
N GLY A 17 -1.63 10.16 5.36
CA GLY A 17 -1.19 10.06 6.75
C GLY A 17 0.31 10.25 6.91
N GLY A 18 0.76 11.35 7.54
CA GLY A 18 2.16 11.61 7.86
C GLY A 18 2.54 11.11 9.27
N GLY A 19 3.65 10.36 9.40
CA GLY A 19 4.12 9.80 10.67
C GLY A 19 3.08 8.90 11.32
N HIS A 20 2.74 9.13 12.59
CA HIS A 20 1.75 8.32 13.32
C HIS A 20 0.35 8.29 12.68
N ASN A 21 -0.04 9.34 11.94
CA ASN A 21 -1.31 9.35 11.23
C ASN A 21 -1.39 8.27 10.15
N GLY A 22 -0.27 7.84 9.58
CA GLY A 22 -0.20 6.70 8.66
C GLY A 22 -0.63 5.37 9.28
N CYS A 23 -0.64 5.26 10.61
CA CYS A 23 -1.16 4.08 11.31
C CYS A 23 -2.69 4.04 11.39
N ILE A 24 -3.39 5.10 10.96
CA ILE A 24 -4.86 5.14 10.85
C ILE A 24 -5.21 4.77 9.41
N LEU A 25 -5.85 3.61 9.23
CA LEU A 25 -6.01 2.98 7.91
C LEU A 25 -6.69 3.89 6.88
N HIS A 26 -7.73 4.63 7.29
CA HIS A 26 -8.48 5.58 6.46
C HIS A 26 -8.36 6.99 7.03
N TYR A 27 -7.15 7.55 7.05
CA TYR A 27 -6.90 8.90 7.55
C TYR A 27 -7.30 9.95 6.50
N ILE A 28 -8.56 10.31 6.47
CA ILE A 28 -9.15 11.26 5.50
C ILE A 28 -9.08 12.72 5.95
N ASP A 29 -8.74 12.99 7.21
CA ASP A 29 -8.57 14.37 7.70
C ASP A 29 -7.42 15.09 7.00
N ASN A 30 -6.40 14.34 6.55
CA ASN A 30 -5.26 14.79 5.76
C ASN A 30 -4.54 16.02 6.40
N TYR A 31 -4.57 16.10 7.72
CA TYR A 31 -4.07 17.25 8.46
C TYR A 31 -2.91 16.86 9.36
N LYS A 32 -1.79 17.55 9.15
CA LYS A 32 -0.65 17.55 10.06
C LYS A 32 0.04 18.91 9.99
N PRO A 33 0.20 19.65 11.11
CA PRO A 33 0.76 21.01 11.11
C PRO A 33 2.16 21.10 10.53
N ALA A 34 2.97 20.07 10.74
CA ALA A 34 4.33 19.97 10.21
C ALA A 34 4.74 18.50 10.08
N LEU A 35 5.49 18.21 9.04
CA LEU A 35 6.12 16.91 8.81
C LEU A 35 7.60 16.99 9.15
N SER A 36 8.10 16.02 9.91
CA SER A 36 9.52 15.85 10.15
C SER A 36 10.18 15.14 8.96
N PRO A 37 11.40 15.54 8.54
CA PRO A 37 12.15 14.80 7.52
C PRO A 37 12.41 13.32 7.87
N LYS A 38 12.25 12.93 9.13
CA LYS A 38 12.41 11.55 9.60
C LYS A 38 11.15 10.71 9.48
N GLU A 39 10.02 11.30 9.09
CA GLU A 39 8.73 10.61 8.98
C GLU A 39 8.49 10.02 7.60
N LEU A 40 7.57 9.08 7.53
CA LEU A 40 6.97 8.59 6.30
C LEU A 40 5.64 9.32 6.05
N ILE A 41 5.25 9.41 4.78
CA ILE A 41 3.89 9.74 4.37
C ILE A 41 3.32 8.53 3.64
N LEU A 42 2.22 7.99 4.15
CA LEU A 42 1.39 7.02 3.46
C LEU A 42 0.32 7.78 2.69
N MET A 43 0.25 7.55 1.40
CA MET A 43 -0.72 8.17 0.48
C MET A 43 -1.47 7.08 -0.26
N ASP A 44 -2.78 7.09 -0.13
CA ASP A 44 -3.71 6.19 -0.78
C ASP A 44 -4.66 7.05 -1.61
N LEU A 45 -4.50 6.97 -2.93
CA LEU A 45 -5.03 7.93 -3.88
C LEU A 45 -5.53 7.22 -5.14
N GLY A 46 -6.78 7.44 -5.49
CA GLY A 46 -7.39 6.93 -6.72
C GLY A 46 -8.10 8.01 -7.52
N ALA A 47 -7.86 8.01 -8.82
CA ALA A 47 -8.57 8.85 -9.77
C ALA A 47 -9.81 8.14 -10.30
N GLU A 48 -10.90 8.88 -10.55
CA GLU A 48 -12.04 8.40 -11.31
C GLU A 48 -11.92 8.86 -12.76
N TYR A 49 -12.13 7.92 -13.69
CA TYR A 49 -12.14 8.17 -15.11
C TYR A 49 -13.24 7.37 -15.79
N HIS A 50 -14.21 8.06 -16.42
CA HIS A 50 -15.38 7.45 -17.04
C HIS A 50 -16.17 6.50 -16.12
N GLY A 51 -16.30 6.89 -14.85
CA GLY A 51 -16.98 6.13 -13.82
C GLY A 51 -16.18 4.96 -13.23
N TYR A 52 -14.95 4.71 -13.69
CA TYR A 52 -14.07 3.70 -13.10
C TYR A 52 -13.03 4.34 -12.20
N THR A 53 -12.80 3.75 -11.03
CA THR A 53 -11.81 4.22 -10.07
C THR A 53 -10.53 3.38 -10.14
N ALA A 54 -9.39 4.03 -9.87
CA ALA A 54 -8.13 3.39 -9.55
C ALA A 54 -7.92 3.41 -8.04
N ASP A 55 -7.03 2.55 -7.52
CA ASP A 55 -6.68 2.48 -6.11
C ASP A 55 -5.18 2.19 -5.93
N ILE A 56 -4.42 3.20 -5.52
CA ILE A 56 -2.96 3.08 -5.42
C ILE A 56 -2.47 3.66 -4.11
N THR A 57 -1.87 2.82 -3.27
CA THR A 57 -1.15 3.29 -2.09
C THR A 57 0.35 3.26 -2.31
N ARG A 58 1.01 4.35 -1.92
CA ARG A 58 2.46 4.45 -1.78
C ARG A 58 2.83 5.07 -0.44
N THR A 59 3.94 4.60 0.11
CA THR A 59 4.55 5.19 1.30
C THR A 59 5.92 5.75 0.93
N ILE A 60 6.15 7.04 1.20
CA ILE A 60 7.37 7.75 0.83
C ILE A 60 8.04 8.39 2.04
N PRO A 61 9.39 8.55 2.05
CA PRO A 61 10.11 9.26 3.11
C PRO A 61 10.04 10.77 2.92
N VAL A 62 9.61 11.53 3.93
CA VAL A 62 9.54 13.00 3.87
C VAL A 62 10.89 13.63 3.54
N GLY A 63 11.97 13.10 4.08
CA GLY A 63 13.33 13.58 3.84
C GLY A 63 13.99 13.09 2.57
N GLY A 64 13.25 12.37 1.71
CA GLY A 64 13.77 11.88 0.42
C GLY A 64 14.58 10.57 0.50
N ALA A 65 14.85 10.04 1.69
CA ALA A 65 15.53 8.76 1.89
C ALA A 65 14.93 8.02 3.09
N PHE A 66 14.77 6.71 2.98
CA PHE A 66 14.31 5.86 4.07
C PHE A 66 15.39 5.68 5.14
N SER A 67 15.00 5.63 6.42
CA SER A 67 15.89 5.10 7.46
C SER A 67 16.08 3.58 7.30
N THR A 68 17.04 3.01 8.01
CA THR A 68 17.26 1.55 8.00
C THR A 68 16.00 0.79 8.43
N GLU A 69 15.35 1.23 9.50
CA GLU A 69 14.12 0.62 10.03
C GLU A 69 12.96 0.76 9.05
N GLN A 70 12.78 1.94 8.46
CA GLN A 70 11.73 2.22 7.48
C GLN A 70 11.90 1.35 6.23
N LYS A 71 13.15 1.24 5.72
CA LYS A 71 13.45 0.40 4.56
C LYS A 71 13.16 -1.07 4.83
N LEU A 72 13.57 -1.59 5.99
CA LEU A 72 13.30 -2.99 6.37
C LEU A 72 11.81 -3.31 6.40
N VAL A 73 10.98 -2.44 6.98
CA VAL A 73 9.52 -2.62 7.00
C VAL A 73 8.94 -2.46 5.59
N TYR A 74 9.41 -1.48 4.81
CA TYR A 74 8.95 -1.26 3.45
C TYR A 74 9.23 -2.48 2.56
N ASP A 75 10.46 -2.97 2.57
CA ASP A 75 10.88 -4.13 1.77
C ASP A 75 10.11 -5.40 2.16
N LEU A 76 9.75 -5.55 3.46
CA LEU A 76 8.91 -6.64 3.92
C LEU A 76 7.49 -6.55 3.35
N VAL A 77 6.88 -5.36 3.33
CA VAL A 77 5.55 -5.15 2.73
C VAL A 77 5.59 -5.39 1.22
N LEU A 78 6.61 -4.91 0.52
CA LEU A 78 6.78 -5.16 -0.91
C LEU A 78 6.91 -6.65 -1.21
N LYS A 79 7.72 -7.37 -0.43
CA LYS A 79 7.87 -8.83 -0.54
C LYS A 79 6.54 -9.57 -0.31
N ALA A 80 5.72 -9.07 0.61
CA ALA A 80 4.39 -9.62 0.86
C ALA A 80 3.45 -9.38 -0.34
N GLN A 81 3.44 -8.17 -0.91
CA GLN A 81 2.66 -7.87 -2.12
C GLN A 81 3.06 -8.78 -3.29
N GLU A 82 4.36 -8.97 -3.51
CA GLU A 82 4.88 -9.88 -4.55
C GLU A 82 4.47 -11.34 -4.31
N ALA A 83 4.37 -11.78 -3.04
CA ALA A 83 3.90 -13.12 -2.73
C ALA A 83 2.40 -13.29 -3.05
N GLY A 84 1.57 -12.28 -2.77
CA GLY A 84 0.16 -12.25 -3.18
C GLY A 84 0.01 -12.25 -4.69
N MET A 85 0.78 -11.42 -5.40
CA MET A 85 0.79 -11.35 -6.86
C MET A 85 1.14 -12.71 -7.51
N LYS A 86 2.12 -13.45 -6.97
CA LYS A 86 2.55 -14.74 -7.50
C LYS A 86 1.46 -15.80 -7.52
N VAL A 87 0.48 -15.73 -6.62
CA VAL A 87 -0.64 -16.69 -6.55
C VAL A 87 -1.90 -16.17 -7.23
N CYS A 88 -1.95 -14.89 -7.57
CA CYS A 88 -3.09 -14.24 -8.21
C CYS A 88 -3.25 -14.72 -9.65
N LYS A 89 -4.21 -15.63 -9.88
CA LYS A 89 -4.60 -16.13 -11.22
C LYS A 89 -5.96 -16.80 -11.17
N GLU A 90 -6.56 -17.02 -12.34
CA GLU A 90 -7.82 -17.74 -12.45
C GLU A 90 -7.82 -19.09 -11.71
N GLY A 91 -8.93 -19.41 -11.06
CA GLY A 91 -9.14 -20.66 -10.32
C GLY A 91 -8.56 -20.69 -8.91
N VAL A 92 -7.83 -19.68 -8.49
CA VAL A 92 -7.31 -19.58 -7.12
C VAL A 92 -8.38 -19.00 -6.20
N ALA A 93 -8.49 -19.54 -4.99
CA ALA A 93 -9.37 -18.97 -3.96
C ALA A 93 -8.94 -17.54 -3.60
N PHE A 94 -9.90 -16.63 -3.46
CA PHE A 94 -9.62 -15.20 -3.23
C PHE A 94 -8.82 -14.96 -1.95
N ASP A 95 -9.14 -15.70 -0.88
CA ASP A 95 -8.46 -15.63 0.41
C ASP A 95 -7.00 -16.13 0.38
N LYS A 96 -6.63 -16.89 -0.66
CA LYS A 96 -5.25 -17.37 -0.85
C LYS A 96 -4.25 -16.22 -1.00
N ILE A 97 -4.66 -15.10 -1.59
CA ILE A 97 -3.82 -13.91 -1.72
C ILE A 97 -3.47 -13.40 -0.33
N TYR A 98 -4.47 -13.19 0.53
CA TYR A 98 -4.24 -12.77 1.92
C TYR A 98 -3.37 -13.77 2.69
N ALA A 99 -3.63 -15.06 2.55
CA ALA A 99 -2.86 -16.09 3.25
C ALA A 99 -1.36 -16.03 2.91
N GLU A 100 -1.00 -15.79 1.64
CA GLU A 100 0.40 -15.67 1.22
C GLU A 100 1.04 -14.35 1.69
N THR A 101 0.32 -13.21 1.64
CA THR A 101 0.82 -11.94 2.17
C THR A 101 1.03 -12.02 3.67
N ALA A 102 0.06 -12.56 4.43
CA ALA A 102 0.11 -12.72 5.87
C ALA A 102 1.26 -13.65 6.31
N LYS A 103 1.52 -14.72 5.56
CA LYS A 103 2.64 -15.64 5.80
C LYS A 103 3.99 -14.92 5.71
N VAL A 104 4.17 -14.06 4.70
CA VAL A 104 5.42 -13.29 4.54
C VAL A 104 5.55 -12.27 5.65
N ILE A 105 4.49 -11.53 5.96
CA ILE A 105 4.50 -10.50 7.02
C ILE A 105 4.76 -11.14 8.38
N SER A 106 4.05 -12.22 8.73
CA SER A 106 4.19 -12.85 10.04
C SER A 106 5.62 -13.34 10.30
N ALA A 107 6.22 -14.02 9.32
CA ALA A 107 7.61 -14.48 9.41
C ALA A 107 8.60 -13.30 9.50
N GLY A 108 8.43 -12.28 8.64
CA GLY A 108 9.32 -11.13 8.62
C GLY A 108 9.24 -10.27 9.88
N LEU A 109 8.07 -10.11 10.50
CA LEU A 109 7.94 -9.41 11.79
C LEU A 109 8.73 -10.10 12.91
N VAL A 110 8.77 -11.43 12.91
CA VAL A 110 9.60 -12.20 13.85
C VAL A 110 11.09 -12.03 13.54
N GLU A 111 11.48 -12.10 12.27
CA GLU A 111 12.86 -11.90 11.81
C GLU A 111 13.41 -10.52 12.20
N LEU A 112 12.57 -9.47 12.07
CA LEU A 112 12.91 -8.10 12.46
C LEU A 112 12.86 -7.88 13.99
N GLY A 113 12.39 -8.85 14.77
CA GLY A 113 12.24 -8.73 16.22
C GLY A 113 11.12 -7.79 16.65
N ILE A 114 10.17 -7.50 15.75
CA ILE A 114 8.98 -6.68 16.04
C ILE A 114 7.96 -7.50 16.83
N THR A 115 7.82 -8.79 16.52
CA THR A 115 7.02 -9.76 17.27
C THR A 115 7.88 -10.90 17.79
N LYS A 116 7.37 -11.62 18.81
CA LYS A 116 8.01 -12.82 19.35
C LYS A 116 7.48 -14.10 18.68
N SER A 117 6.34 -14.03 18.05
CA SER A 117 5.65 -15.14 17.42
C SER A 117 4.90 -14.67 16.18
N GLU A 118 4.85 -15.51 15.15
CA GLU A 118 4.07 -15.26 13.95
C GLU A 118 2.57 -15.04 14.23
N ARG A 119 2.03 -15.58 15.33
CA ARG A 119 0.63 -15.40 15.71
C ARG A 119 0.27 -13.96 16.10
N GLU A 120 1.27 -13.12 16.37
CA GLU A 120 1.08 -11.73 16.81
C GLU A 120 0.94 -10.75 15.62
N TYR A 121 1.12 -11.22 14.38
CA TYR A 121 1.14 -10.35 13.19
C TYR A 121 -0.12 -9.49 13.01
N GLY A 122 -1.29 -10.01 13.40
CA GLY A 122 -2.57 -9.30 13.24
C GLY A 122 -2.65 -7.97 14.01
N GLN A 123 -1.76 -7.74 15.00
CA GLN A 123 -1.64 -6.43 15.67
C GLN A 123 -1.01 -5.36 14.77
N TYR A 124 -0.25 -5.79 13.76
CA TYR A 124 0.50 -4.93 12.85
C TYR A 124 -0.05 -4.96 11.42
N TYR A 125 -0.84 -5.97 11.08
CA TYR A 125 -1.52 -6.14 9.80
C TYR A 125 -3.00 -6.44 10.03
N PRO A 126 -3.83 -5.42 10.34
CA PRO A 126 -5.20 -5.61 10.85
C PRO A 126 -6.30 -5.64 9.79
N HIS A 127 -5.99 -5.59 8.50
CA HIS A 127 -6.97 -5.52 7.41
C HIS A 127 -6.78 -6.62 6.36
N GLY A 128 -7.76 -6.80 5.47
CA GLY A 128 -7.64 -7.63 4.28
C GLY A 128 -6.63 -7.04 3.30
N CYS A 129 -6.20 -7.82 2.30
CA CYS A 129 -5.18 -7.35 1.37
C CYS A 129 -5.67 -7.20 -0.06
N CYS A 130 -6.93 -7.43 -0.35
CA CYS A 130 -7.45 -7.36 -1.71
C CYS A 130 -8.97 -7.22 -1.72
N HIS A 131 -9.47 -6.46 -2.68
CA HIS A 131 -10.88 -6.29 -2.97
C HIS A 131 -11.10 -6.10 -4.47
N HIS A 132 -12.34 -6.25 -4.92
CA HIS A 132 -12.71 -5.87 -6.27
C HIS A 132 -12.68 -4.35 -6.40
N ILE A 133 -12.29 -3.87 -7.58
CA ILE A 133 -12.30 -2.45 -7.94
C ILE A 133 -12.92 -2.29 -9.33
N GLY A 134 -13.70 -1.23 -9.53
CA GLY A 134 -14.38 -0.97 -10.77
C GLY A 134 -15.15 0.36 -10.74
N LEU A 135 -16.48 0.30 -10.74
CA LEU A 135 -17.33 1.50 -10.61
C LEU A 135 -17.30 2.08 -9.19
N ASP A 136 -17.03 1.25 -8.21
CA ASP A 136 -16.77 1.65 -6.83
C ASP A 136 -15.35 1.23 -6.44
N VAL A 137 -14.70 1.96 -5.51
CA VAL A 137 -13.40 1.58 -4.96
C VAL A 137 -13.45 0.20 -4.30
N HIS A 138 -14.49 -0.06 -3.50
CA HIS A 138 -14.82 -1.39 -2.99
C HIS A 138 -15.98 -1.94 -3.80
N ASP A 139 -15.69 -2.40 -5.03
CA ASP A 139 -16.74 -2.82 -5.96
C ASP A 139 -17.33 -4.18 -5.57
N ARG A 140 -18.53 -4.42 -6.05
CA ARG A 140 -19.24 -5.68 -5.81
C ARG A 140 -18.61 -6.80 -6.60
N GLY A 141 -18.42 -7.96 -5.97
CA GLY A 141 -17.85 -9.11 -6.63
C GLY A 141 -18.01 -10.40 -5.84
N ASN A 142 -17.64 -11.51 -6.46
CA ASN A 142 -17.56 -12.80 -5.79
C ASN A 142 -16.14 -12.98 -5.22
N TYR A 143 -16.05 -13.18 -3.92
CA TYR A 143 -14.82 -13.37 -3.17
C TYR A 143 -14.45 -14.85 -2.95
N ASP A 144 -15.09 -15.79 -3.65
CA ASP A 144 -14.77 -17.23 -3.51
C ASP A 144 -13.53 -17.61 -4.32
N VAL A 145 -13.61 -17.43 -5.65
CA VAL A 145 -12.57 -17.85 -6.59
C VAL A 145 -12.33 -16.79 -7.65
N LEU A 146 -11.05 -16.50 -7.89
CA LEU A 146 -10.62 -15.57 -8.94
C LEU A 146 -11.01 -16.10 -10.33
N LYS A 147 -11.49 -15.21 -11.19
CA LYS A 147 -11.80 -15.47 -12.59
C LYS A 147 -11.01 -14.54 -13.49
N GLU A 148 -10.70 -15.01 -14.69
CA GLU A 148 -10.14 -14.15 -15.74
C GLU A 148 -10.95 -12.87 -15.92
N SER A 149 -10.27 -11.76 -16.15
CA SER A 149 -10.82 -10.41 -16.33
C SER A 149 -11.36 -9.74 -15.05
N MET A 150 -11.23 -10.35 -13.87
CA MET A 150 -11.44 -9.59 -12.63
C MET A 150 -10.34 -8.55 -12.45
N VAL A 151 -10.71 -7.36 -11.97
CA VAL A 151 -9.77 -6.35 -11.51
C VAL A 151 -9.88 -6.28 -9.99
N ILE A 152 -8.72 -6.39 -9.32
CA ILE A 152 -8.63 -6.43 -7.86
C ILE A 152 -7.42 -5.63 -7.39
N THR A 153 -7.45 -5.17 -6.14
CA THR A 153 -6.27 -4.62 -5.46
C THR A 153 -5.44 -5.74 -4.81
N ILE A 154 -4.14 -5.48 -4.58
CA ILE A 154 -3.30 -6.22 -3.64
C ILE A 154 -2.54 -5.20 -2.81
N GLU A 155 -2.88 -5.11 -1.51
CA GLU A 155 -2.56 -3.97 -0.65
C GLU A 155 -2.07 -4.36 0.77
N PRO A 156 -1.09 -5.23 0.94
CA PRO A 156 -0.59 -5.53 2.28
C PRO A 156 -0.02 -4.28 2.96
N GLY A 157 -0.12 -4.24 4.29
CA GLY A 157 0.42 -3.15 5.09
C GLY A 157 0.92 -3.57 6.46
N ILE A 158 1.84 -2.79 7.02
CA ILE A 158 2.34 -2.92 8.40
C ILE A 158 2.23 -1.57 9.09
N TYR A 159 1.62 -1.56 10.28
CA TYR A 159 1.33 -0.34 11.03
C TYR A 159 1.82 -0.50 12.48
N ILE A 160 2.89 0.22 12.85
CA ILE A 160 3.54 0.08 14.15
C ILE A 160 3.28 1.34 14.96
N THR A 161 2.21 1.30 15.75
CA THR A 161 1.84 2.45 16.61
C THR A 161 2.79 2.58 17.79
N ASP A 162 2.83 3.76 18.39
CA ASP A 162 3.56 4.04 19.65
C ASP A 162 3.01 3.29 20.87
N LYS A 163 1.80 2.72 20.76
CA LYS A 163 1.17 1.89 21.77
C LYS A 163 1.46 0.40 21.59
N SER A 164 2.15 0.02 20.52
CA SER A 164 2.52 -1.37 20.27
C SER A 164 3.60 -1.84 21.24
N LYS A 165 3.79 -3.17 21.34
CA LYS A 165 4.85 -3.77 22.16
C LYS A 165 6.20 -3.84 21.45
N ALA A 166 6.30 -3.35 20.23
CA ALA A 166 7.55 -3.29 19.48
C ALA A 166 8.57 -2.36 20.15
N ASP A 167 9.85 -2.57 19.86
CA ASP A 167 10.90 -1.64 20.27
C ASP A 167 10.58 -0.22 19.75
N PRO A 168 10.76 0.84 20.55
CA PRO A 168 10.46 2.21 20.17
C PRO A 168 11.09 2.68 18.85
N LYS A 169 12.19 2.08 18.40
CA LYS A 169 12.80 2.39 17.09
C LYS A 169 11.87 2.11 15.91
N TRP A 170 10.86 1.24 16.07
CA TRP A 170 9.87 0.91 15.07
C TRP A 170 8.62 1.78 15.12
N HIS A 171 8.40 2.52 16.22
CA HIS A 171 7.17 3.28 16.42
C HIS A 171 6.97 4.35 15.35
N GLY A 172 5.73 4.53 14.92
CA GLY A 172 5.34 5.51 13.91
C GLY A 172 5.68 5.09 12.47
N ILE A 173 6.17 3.86 12.26
CA ILE A 173 6.36 3.32 10.92
C ILE A 173 5.05 2.69 10.47
N ALA A 174 4.46 3.26 9.42
CA ALA A 174 3.30 2.73 8.73
C ALA A 174 3.62 2.63 7.24
N VAL A 175 3.44 1.44 6.67
CA VAL A 175 3.68 1.18 5.25
C VAL A 175 2.51 0.38 4.69
N ARG A 176 1.89 0.88 3.62
CA ARG A 176 1.02 0.14 2.70
C ARG A 176 1.56 0.31 1.29
N ILE A 177 1.54 -0.76 0.52
CA ILE A 177 1.86 -0.77 -0.91
C ILE A 177 0.69 -1.45 -1.60
N GLU A 178 0.04 -0.74 -2.48
CA GLU A 178 -1.16 -1.16 -3.17
C GLU A 178 -1.08 -0.87 -4.64
N ASP A 179 -1.55 -1.82 -5.41
CA ASP A 179 -1.66 -1.71 -6.86
C ASP A 179 -2.91 -2.43 -7.35
N ASP A 180 -3.41 -1.99 -8.51
CA ASP A 180 -4.49 -2.63 -9.24
C ASP A 180 -3.96 -3.73 -10.16
N TYR A 181 -4.61 -4.88 -10.17
CA TYR A 181 -4.23 -6.06 -10.96
C TYR A 181 -5.39 -6.62 -11.77
N LEU A 182 -5.14 -6.87 -13.05
CA LEU A 182 -6.03 -7.64 -13.91
C LEU A 182 -5.70 -9.13 -13.77
N VAL A 183 -6.67 -9.93 -13.34
CA VAL A 183 -6.52 -11.40 -13.25
C VAL A 183 -6.54 -12.02 -14.64
N THR A 184 -5.57 -12.88 -14.91
CA THR A 184 -5.46 -13.64 -16.17
C THR A 184 -5.51 -15.14 -15.91
N LYS A 185 -5.57 -15.94 -16.95
CA LYS A 185 -5.56 -17.42 -16.84
C LYS A 185 -4.33 -17.98 -16.14
N THR A 186 -3.18 -17.33 -16.29
CA THR A 186 -1.89 -17.88 -15.83
C THR A 186 -1.20 -17.06 -14.78
N GLY A 187 -1.74 -15.87 -14.44
CA GLY A 187 -1.17 -14.92 -13.49
C GLY A 187 -2.04 -13.69 -13.34
N CYS A 188 -1.42 -12.55 -13.08
CA CYS A 188 -2.07 -11.25 -13.10
C CYS A 188 -1.18 -10.20 -13.79
N GLU A 189 -1.81 -9.17 -14.32
CA GLU A 189 -1.15 -8.03 -14.94
C GLU A 189 -1.24 -6.83 -13.99
N LEU A 190 -0.10 -6.19 -13.72
CA LEU A 190 -0.03 -4.96 -12.93
C LEU A 190 -0.48 -3.77 -13.78
N LEU A 191 -1.56 -3.10 -13.39
CA LEU A 191 -2.11 -1.96 -14.12
C LEU A 191 -1.41 -0.64 -13.76
N SER A 192 -0.93 -0.52 -12.52
CA SER A 192 -0.26 0.68 -11.98
C SER A 192 1.26 0.69 -12.17
N VAL A 193 1.77 0.07 -13.22
CA VAL A 193 3.21 -0.18 -13.49
C VAL A 193 4.08 1.08 -13.46
N VAL A 194 3.52 2.26 -13.74
CA VAL A 194 4.26 3.54 -13.76
C VAL A 194 4.52 4.10 -12.36
N ALA A 195 3.80 3.66 -11.34
CA ALA A 195 3.98 4.11 -9.96
C ALA A 195 5.18 3.38 -9.31
N PRO A 196 6.25 4.09 -8.90
CA PRO A 196 7.44 3.45 -8.31
C PRO A 196 7.07 2.60 -7.10
N ARG A 197 7.61 1.38 -6.99
CA ARG A 197 7.32 0.45 -5.89
C ARG A 197 8.51 0.12 -5.02
N THR A 198 9.74 0.12 -5.56
CA THR A 198 10.93 -0.19 -4.75
C THR A 198 11.44 1.05 -4.02
N THR A 199 12.11 0.85 -2.89
CA THR A 199 12.70 1.96 -2.12
C THR A 199 13.69 2.76 -2.97
N GLU A 200 14.49 2.09 -3.81
CA GLU A 200 15.44 2.74 -4.71
C GLU A 200 14.74 3.61 -5.76
N ALA A 201 13.64 3.13 -6.34
CA ALA A 201 12.89 3.89 -7.34
C ALA A 201 12.18 5.11 -6.71
N ILE A 202 11.65 4.95 -5.49
CA ILE A 202 11.05 6.05 -4.73
C ILE A 202 12.10 7.10 -4.37
N GLU A 203 13.25 6.71 -3.82
CA GLU A 203 14.32 7.65 -3.49
C GLU A 203 14.90 8.34 -4.73
N ALA A 204 14.92 7.66 -5.87
CA ALA A 204 15.33 8.27 -7.15
C ALA A 204 14.28 9.29 -7.62
N MET A 205 12.99 8.99 -7.50
CA MET A 205 11.90 9.92 -7.81
C MET A 205 11.93 11.15 -6.89
N MET A 206 12.16 10.98 -5.60
CA MET A 206 12.23 12.08 -4.61
C MET A 206 13.37 13.07 -4.87
N LYS A 207 14.36 12.72 -5.68
CA LYS A 207 15.45 13.61 -6.09
C LYS A 207 15.12 14.45 -7.32
N GLN A 208 14.02 14.14 -8.02
CA GLN A 208 13.59 14.90 -9.20
C GLN A 208 12.97 16.22 -8.78
N ALA A 209 13.11 17.24 -9.63
CA ALA A 209 12.41 18.50 -9.44
C ALA A 209 10.88 18.26 -9.45
N SER A 210 10.17 18.91 -8.56
CA SER A 210 8.72 18.84 -8.52
C SER A 210 8.15 19.44 -9.82
N PRO A 211 7.13 18.80 -10.45
CA PRO A 211 6.44 19.41 -11.60
C PRO A 211 5.72 20.72 -11.22
N PHE A 212 5.68 21.07 -9.91
CA PHE A 212 5.11 22.30 -9.39
C PHE A 212 6.16 23.42 -9.17
N ASP A 213 7.46 23.12 -9.21
CA ASP A 213 8.53 24.11 -9.04
C ASP A 213 8.57 25.15 -10.17
N SER A 214 7.83 24.93 -11.27
CA SER A 214 7.70 25.84 -12.41
C SER A 214 6.50 26.81 -12.32
N TYR A 215 5.80 26.86 -11.21
CA TYR A 215 4.63 27.72 -10.98
C TYR A 215 4.93 28.92 -10.07
N GLU A 216 6.19 29.37 -9.99
CA GLU A 216 6.54 30.69 -9.42
C GLU A 216 6.28 31.84 -10.41
#